data_9e047c44aa7cdabf29010ca06da2ad11
#
_entry.id   9e047c44aa7cdabf29010ca06da2ad11
#
_cell.length_a   1.000
_cell.length_b   1.000
_cell.length_c   1.000
_cell.angle_alpha   90.00
_cell.angle_beta   90.00
_cell.angle_gamma   90.00
#
_symmetry.space_group_name_H-M   'P 1'
#
loop_
_entity.id
_entity.type
_entity.pdbx_description
1 polymer ?
#
loop_
_entity_poly.entity_id
_entity_poly.type
_entity_poly.pdbx_seq_one_letter_code
_entity_poly.pdbx_strand_id
1 'polypeptide(L)'
;MNPSDPSETVEVAKATANLHDAHLNEKKAPSIDKDLAITPSIEEVPATTVIGATTDDTDLQKTYPTDEELRTLRRVCGQIPWTSYTVAFVELCERFSYYGTTAVFVNFIQRPMPAGSSTGATYDSSRVPGALDMGQQASTGLTLFNSFWSYIMPTAGAFVADQYLGRFRTIMYSIAAALLGHLILVISAIPSVISHPQGAIACFSIGLIIMGVGTGGFKSNISPLIAEQYREEYPYIKTLASGERVIVDPAITIQRIYLYYYLTVNIGSITGQVSMVYAERYVGFWLSYFLPTCLFLWCPTVLFFCRNKYYRVKPQGSVYGQAFRLWKLAMKGRWSLNPVRLFKRNDKPFWESVKPSALGPNRPQWMTFDDEWVDEVARGLKACKVFLWYPLFWLAYNQMLNNLTSQAATMHLGGVPNDIINNLNPLALIICIPIFDRVIYPGLRHLGFNFTPIKRITCGFVVAGCSMIAATVIQHYIYVKGPCGKEANYCLDEYGKYSPISVWTQAIIYILGGISEIFASITSLEYAFTKAPKNMRSIVQAVALFMNAFSSAIGQAFVGLSKDPLLVYNYMVVTILAFVGAIGFWLSNYKLDRREDELNNLPQSKYTEKSGVSLDEENARK
;
A
#
# COMPACT_ATOMS: atom_id res chain seq x y z
N MET A 1 3.71 3.64 11.52
CA MET A 1 3.73 3.45 10.05
C MET A 1 4.98 2.70 9.69
N ASN A 2 4.87 1.53 9.12
CA ASN A 2 6.01 1.02 8.39
C ASN A 2 5.94 1.58 6.97
N PRO A 3 6.92 2.37 6.60
CA PRO A 3 6.94 3.11 5.34
C PRO A 3 7.08 2.24 4.10
N SER A 4 7.20 0.95 4.24
CA SER A 4 7.38 0.00 3.14
C SER A 4 6.08 -0.53 2.56
N ASP A 5 4.91 -0.08 3.05
CA ASP A 5 3.64 -0.60 2.56
C ASP A 5 2.81 0.43 1.77
N PRO A 6 2.92 0.43 0.43
CA PRO A 6 2.13 1.32 -0.42
C PRO A 6 0.62 1.07 -0.35
N SER A 7 0.15 -0.10 0.12
CA SER A 7 -1.28 -0.34 0.27
C SER A 7 -1.87 0.44 1.44
N GLU A 8 -1.07 0.71 2.46
CA GLU A 8 -1.46 1.53 3.61
C GLU A 8 -1.48 3.02 3.24
N THR A 9 -0.50 3.48 2.45
CA THR A 9 -0.50 4.84 1.90
C THR A 9 -1.64 5.09 0.91
N VAL A 10 -2.11 4.05 0.21
CA VAL A 10 -3.29 4.14 -0.67
C VAL A 10 -4.56 4.46 0.11
N GLU A 11 -4.73 3.90 1.31
CA GLU A 11 -5.93 4.15 2.10
C GLU A 11 -5.94 5.54 2.75
N VAL A 12 -4.78 6.04 3.15
CA VAL A 12 -4.63 7.45 3.56
C VAL A 12 -4.90 8.39 2.41
N ALA A 13 -4.37 8.09 1.22
CA ALA A 13 -4.64 8.89 0.03
C ALA A 13 -6.13 8.88 -0.36
N LYS A 14 -6.83 7.76 -0.20
CA LYS A 14 -8.30 7.69 -0.39
C LYS A 14 -9.05 8.54 0.64
N ALA A 15 -8.61 8.49 1.91
CA ALA A 15 -9.22 9.30 2.96
C ALA A 15 -8.96 10.80 2.76
N THR A 16 -7.74 11.18 2.36
CA THR A 16 -7.38 12.59 2.08
C THR A 16 -7.97 13.12 0.78
N ALA A 17 -8.06 12.31 -0.28
CA ALA A 17 -8.70 12.72 -1.53
C ALA A 17 -10.20 12.98 -1.34
N ASN A 18 -10.89 12.14 -0.56
CA ASN A 18 -12.31 12.36 -0.23
C ASN A 18 -12.54 13.59 0.67
N LEU A 19 -11.58 13.92 1.55
CA LEU A 19 -11.60 15.16 2.33
C LEU A 19 -11.43 16.41 1.44
N HIS A 20 -10.60 16.30 0.41
CA HIS A 20 -10.32 17.41 -0.50
C HIS A 20 -11.53 17.68 -1.43
N ASP A 21 -12.18 16.63 -1.94
CA ASP A 21 -13.40 16.76 -2.76
C ASP A 21 -14.58 17.31 -1.95
N ALA A 22 -14.70 16.98 -0.67
CA ALA A 22 -15.71 17.57 0.21
C ALA A 22 -15.48 19.08 0.44
N HIS A 23 -14.23 19.52 0.61
CA HIS A 23 -13.90 20.95 0.78
C HIS A 23 -13.93 21.77 -0.53
N LEU A 24 -13.70 21.15 -1.69
CA LEU A 24 -13.77 21.82 -2.98
C LEU A 24 -15.21 22.07 -3.43
N ASN A 25 -16.15 21.19 -3.07
CA ASN A 25 -17.57 21.40 -3.34
C ASN A 25 -18.20 22.48 -2.46
N GLU A 26 -17.63 22.82 -1.30
CA GLU A 26 -18.11 23.95 -0.49
C GLU A 26 -17.72 25.34 -1.06
N LYS A 27 -16.74 25.43 -1.97
CA LYS A 27 -16.20 26.72 -2.45
C LYS A 27 -16.51 27.09 -3.89
N LYS A 28 -17.23 26.26 -4.65
CA LYS A 28 -17.64 26.57 -6.03
C LYS A 28 -19.13 26.44 -6.21
N ALA A 29 -19.87 27.44 -5.74
CA ALA A 29 -21.19 27.76 -6.31
C ALA A 29 -20.97 28.71 -7.49
N PRO A 30 -21.28 28.34 -8.73
CA PRO A 30 -21.30 29.33 -9.83
C PRO A 30 -22.51 30.21 -9.70
N SER A 31 -22.30 31.53 -9.83
CA SER A 31 -23.36 32.50 -10.06
C SER A 31 -24.08 32.16 -11.37
N ILE A 32 -25.34 31.77 -11.28
CA ILE A 32 -26.20 31.53 -12.45
C ILE A 32 -26.73 32.86 -12.92
N ASP A 33 -26.33 33.25 -14.12
CA ASP A 33 -27.01 34.27 -14.91
C ASP A 33 -28.49 33.85 -15.17
N LYS A 34 -29.40 34.75 -14.84
CA LYS A 34 -30.83 34.64 -15.18
C LYS A 34 -30.95 34.95 -16.67
N ASP A 35 -31.27 33.93 -17.46
CA ASP A 35 -32.12 34.04 -18.66
C ASP A 35 -31.96 32.74 -19.48
N LEU A 36 -32.86 31.80 -19.26
CA LEU A 36 -33.51 30.97 -20.27
C LEU A 36 -34.57 30.06 -19.59
N ALA A 37 -35.79 30.53 -19.65
CA ALA A 37 -36.95 29.74 -19.27
C ALA A 37 -37.30 28.76 -20.40
N ILE A 38 -37.12 27.48 -20.19
CA ILE A 38 -37.84 26.42 -20.90
C ILE A 38 -38.25 25.41 -19.85
N THR A 39 -39.55 25.43 -19.54
CA THR A 39 -40.25 24.44 -18.74
C THR A 39 -40.56 23.20 -19.59
N PRO A 40 -40.21 22.00 -19.15
CA PRO A 40 -41.02 20.83 -19.41
C PRO A 40 -41.75 20.42 -18.13
N SER A 41 -43.07 20.28 -18.28
CA SER A 41 -43.99 19.72 -17.30
C SER A 41 -43.51 18.34 -16.82
N ILE A 42 -43.26 18.23 -15.52
CA ILE A 42 -43.03 16.95 -14.86
C ILE A 42 -44.39 16.45 -14.39
N GLU A 43 -44.87 15.36 -15.01
CA GLU A 43 -45.96 14.56 -14.46
C GLU A 43 -45.52 13.93 -13.14
N GLU A 44 -46.34 14.12 -12.11
CA GLU A 44 -46.18 13.45 -10.81
C GLU A 44 -46.32 11.93 -11.00
N VAL A 45 -45.24 11.19 -10.79
CA VAL A 45 -45.23 9.72 -10.70
C VAL A 45 -45.59 9.34 -9.26
N PRO A 46 -46.69 8.59 -9.03
CA PRO A 46 -47.07 8.18 -7.69
C PRO A 46 -46.05 7.18 -7.12
N ALA A 47 -45.79 7.30 -5.82
CA ALA A 47 -44.90 6.40 -5.07
C ALA A 47 -45.38 4.95 -5.21
N THR A 48 -44.71 4.18 -6.09
CA THR A 48 -44.97 2.75 -6.27
C THR A 48 -44.01 1.96 -5.37
N THR A 49 -44.61 1.24 -4.46
CA THR A 49 -44.02 0.27 -3.52
C THR A 49 -43.23 -0.78 -4.29
N VAL A 50 -41.92 -0.83 -4.14
CA VAL A 50 -41.10 -1.93 -4.63
C VAL A 50 -41.20 -3.09 -3.62
N ILE A 51 -41.96 -4.11 -3.97
CA ILE A 51 -42.03 -5.39 -3.25
C ILE A 51 -40.98 -6.33 -3.86
N GLY A 52 -40.03 -6.76 -3.08
CA GLY A 52 -39.22 -7.91 -3.46
C GLY A 52 -37.75 -7.92 -3.04
N ALA A 53 -37.47 -7.81 -1.74
CA ALA A 53 -36.29 -8.42 -1.10
C ALA A 53 -36.56 -8.42 0.41
N THR A 54 -36.23 -9.49 1.09
CA THR A 54 -36.38 -9.63 2.57
C THR A 54 -35.63 -8.51 3.27
N THR A 55 -36.37 -7.43 3.56
CA THR A 55 -35.90 -6.27 4.30
C THR A 55 -36.12 -6.52 5.78
N ASP A 56 -35.08 -6.31 6.58
CA ASP A 56 -35.20 -6.12 8.03
C ASP A 56 -36.21 -4.98 8.30
N ASP A 57 -37.13 -5.16 9.23
CA ASP A 57 -38.22 -4.21 9.60
C ASP A 57 -37.75 -2.78 9.95
N THR A 58 -36.44 -2.53 10.02
CA THR A 58 -35.81 -1.23 10.28
C THR A 58 -35.70 -0.31 9.05
N ASP A 59 -35.86 -0.84 7.84
CA ASP A 59 -35.69 -0.04 6.59
C ASP A 59 -36.96 0.77 6.19
N LEU A 60 -38.11 0.48 6.78
CA LEU A 60 -39.41 1.10 6.43
C LEU A 60 -39.59 2.54 6.95
N GLN A 61 -38.63 3.12 7.69
CA GLN A 61 -38.74 4.47 8.27
C GLN A 61 -37.64 5.47 7.84
N LYS A 62 -36.82 5.17 6.84
CA LYS A 62 -35.77 6.09 6.41
C LYS A 62 -36.32 7.12 5.44
N THR A 63 -36.22 8.39 5.81
CA THR A 63 -36.56 9.53 4.93
C THR A 63 -35.33 9.89 4.11
N TYR A 64 -35.46 9.87 2.78
CA TYR A 64 -34.39 10.30 1.88
C TYR A 64 -34.41 11.80 1.68
N PRO A 65 -33.26 12.48 1.61
CA PRO A 65 -33.17 13.91 1.45
C PRO A 65 -33.59 14.34 0.03
N THR A 66 -34.30 15.47 -0.06
CA THR A 66 -34.56 16.19 -1.32
C THR A 66 -33.30 16.91 -1.79
N ASP A 67 -33.25 17.35 -3.06
CA ASP A 67 -32.11 18.08 -3.62
C ASP A 67 -31.81 19.39 -2.86
N GLU A 68 -32.82 20.03 -2.30
CA GLU A 68 -32.68 21.22 -1.47
C GLU A 68 -32.09 20.88 -0.10
N GLU A 69 -32.55 19.81 0.52
CA GLU A 69 -32.02 19.31 1.80
C GLU A 69 -30.58 18.82 1.66
N LEU A 70 -30.20 18.19 0.51
CA LEU A 70 -28.84 17.81 0.21
C LEU A 70 -27.84 18.98 0.19
N ARG A 71 -28.35 20.21 -0.13
CA ARG A 71 -27.56 21.45 -0.18
C ARG A 71 -27.53 22.21 1.14
N THR A 72 -28.58 22.09 1.95
CA THR A 72 -28.78 22.92 3.15
C THR A 72 -28.47 22.22 4.45
N LEU A 73 -28.72 20.90 4.56
CA LEU A 73 -28.53 20.17 5.80
C LEU A 73 -27.09 19.73 5.99
N ARG A 74 -26.64 19.77 7.23
CA ARG A 74 -25.29 19.31 7.62
C ARG A 74 -25.16 17.79 7.46
N ARG A 75 -24.10 17.35 6.82
CA ARG A 75 -23.77 15.93 6.67
C ARG A 75 -22.99 15.42 7.88
N VAL A 76 -23.36 14.25 8.37
CA VAL A 76 -22.76 13.61 9.55
C VAL A 76 -22.44 12.13 9.27
N CYS A 77 -21.52 11.60 10.06
CA CYS A 77 -21.21 10.18 10.07
C CYS A 77 -22.35 9.37 10.69
N GLY A 78 -22.69 8.25 10.08
CA GLY A 78 -23.60 7.26 10.64
C GLY A 78 -22.98 6.44 11.78
N GLN A 79 -23.77 5.51 12.32
CA GLN A 79 -23.29 4.58 13.34
C GLN A 79 -22.41 3.52 12.69
N ILE A 80 -21.15 3.40 13.14
CA ILE A 80 -20.23 2.38 12.66
C ILE A 80 -20.65 1.02 13.22
N PRO A 81 -20.84 0.00 12.37
CA PRO A 81 -21.15 -1.34 12.84
C PRO A 81 -20.05 -1.89 13.75
N TRP A 82 -20.41 -2.57 14.82
CA TRP A 82 -19.42 -3.16 15.72
C TRP A 82 -18.56 -4.24 15.03
N THR A 83 -19.07 -4.89 13.97
CA THR A 83 -18.33 -5.82 13.13
C THR A 83 -17.12 -5.16 12.47
N SER A 84 -17.20 -3.88 12.11
CA SER A 84 -16.04 -3.13 11.58
C SER A 84 -14.91 -3.02 12.63
N TYR A 85 -15.23 -2.83 13.91
CA TYR A 85 -14.20 -2.80 14.96
C TYR A 85 -13.55 -4.16 15.16
N THR A 86 -14.31 -5.28 15.03
CA THR A 86 -13.71 -6.63 15.12
C THR A 86 -12.77 -6.91 13.95
N VAL A 87 -13.10 -6.46 12.73
CA VAL A 87 -12.19 -6.55 11.56
C VAL A 87 -10.95 -5.68 11.77
N ALA A 88 -11.12 -4.46 12.30
CA ALA A 88 -9.99 -3.58 12.63
C ALA A 88 -9.06 -4.21 13.69
N PHE A 89 -9.61 -4.90 14.69
CA PHE A 89 -8.82 -5.64 15.69
C PHE A 89 -8.03 -6.81 15.05
N VAL A 90 -8.64 -7.54 14.13
CA VAL A 90 -7.96 -8.60 13.37
C VAL A 90 -6.78 -8.02 12.57
N GLU A 91 -6.97 -6.86 11.94
CA GLU A 91 -5.89 -6.15 11.25
C GLU A 91 -4.77 -5.75 12.22
N LEU A 92 -5.11 -5.18 13.38
CA LEU A 92 -4.11 -4.82 14.40
C LEU A 92 -3.22 -6.02 14.76
N CYS A 93 -3.83 -7.19 15.02
CA CYS A 93 -3.10 -8.41 15.38
C CYS A 93 -2.20 -8.89 14.25
N GLU A 94 -2.68 -8.83 13.01
CA GLU A 94 -1.89 -9.22 11.83
C GLU A 94 -0.75 -8.24 11.59
N ARG A 95 -1.01 -6.92 11.65
CA ARG A 95 0.05 -5.91 11.47
C ARG A 95 1.13 -6.01 12.55
N PHE A 96 0.73 -6.17 13.82
CA PHE A 96 1.67 -6.43 14.91
C PHE A 96 2.57 -7.62 14.58
N SER A 97 1.96 -8.72 14.12
CA SER A 97 2.67 -9.97 13.83
C SER A 97 3.61 -9.82 12.65
N TYR A 98 3.13 -9.29 11.54
CA TYR A 98 3.94 -9.12 10.33
C TYR A 98 5.13 -8.19 10.57
N TYR A 99 4.87 -6.99 11.07
CA TYR A 99 5.93 -6.00 11.25
C TYR A 99 6.87 -6.34 12.40
N GLY A 100 6.36 -6.91 13.48
CA GLY A 100 7.19 -7.38 14.58
C GLY A 100 8.15 -8.50 14.12
N THR A 101 7.65 -9.46 13.34
CA THR A 101 8.46 -10.55 12.82
C THR A 101 9.51 -10.07 11.81
N THR A 102 9.12 -9.19 10.89
CA THR A 102 10.04 -8.73 9.83
C THR A 102 11.10 -7.75 10.32
N ALA A 103 10.85 -7.03 11.40
CA ALA A 103 11.79 -6.07 11.96
C ALA A 103 13.15 -6.70 12.34
N VAL A 104 13.12 -7.93 12.80
CA VAL A 104 14.31 -8.65 13.31
C VAL A 104 15.00 -9.52 12.26
N PHE A 105 14.54 -9.54 11.00
CA PHE A 105 15.11 -10.40 9.95
C PHE A 105 16.57 -10.11 9.65
N VAL A 106 16.94 -8.82 9.62
CA VAL A 106 18.30 -8.40 9.24
C VAL A 106 19.33 -8.97 10.20
N ASN A 107 19.14 -8.77 11.49
CA ASN A 107 20.06 -9.25 12.51
C ASN A 107 20.07 -10.78 12.59
N PHE A 108 18.90 -11.44 12.49
CA PHE A 108 18.78 -12.90 12.51
C PHE A 108 19.60 -13.56 11.42
N ILE A 109 19.55 -13.04 10.20
CA ILE A 109 20.22 -13.64 9.05
C ILE A 109 21.69 -13.22 9.00
N GLN A 110 21.98 -11.93 9.21
CA GLN A 110 23.27 -11.33 8.92
C GLN A 110 24.33 -11.65 9.97
N ARG A 111 23.97 -11.53 11.26
CA ARG A 111 24.92 -11.42 12.35
C ARG A 111 25.28 -12.78 12.95
N PRO A 112 26.55 -12.96 13.41
CA PRO A 112 26.93 -14.13 14.17
C PRO A 112 26.24 -14.13 15.55
N MET A 113 26.12 -15.32 16.11
CA MET A 113 25.58 -15.49 17.45
C MET A 113 26.56 -14.88 18.48
N PRO A 114 26.08 -14.02 19.39
CA PRO A 114 26.91 -13.44 20.44
C PRO A 114 27.56 -14.51 21.33
N ALA A 115 28.83 -14.33 21.71
CA ALA A 115 29.54 -15.28 22.53
C ALA A 115 28.80 -15.56 23.86
N GLY A 116 28.59 -16.84 24.14
CA GLY A 116 27.86 -17.30 25.34
C GLY A 116 26.33 -17.28 25.21
N SER A 117 25.79 -16.82 24.07
CA SER A 117 24.36 -16.86 23.80
C SER A 117 23.99 -18.15 23.07
N SER A 118 22.84 -18.74 23.38
CA SER A 118 22.22 -19.85 22.64
C SER A 118 20.96 -19.43 21.89
N THR A 119 20.47 -18.20 22.13
CA THR A 119 19.23 -17.66 21.57
C THR A 119 19.43 -16.47 20.65
N GLY A 120 20.67 -16.02 20.48
CA GLY A 120 21.03 -14.84 19.71
C GLY A 120 20.90 -13.52 20.48
N ALA A 121 20.41 -13.54 21.73
CA ALA A 121 20.28 -12.36 22.57
C ALA A 121 21.64 -11.82 23.05
N THR A 122 21.67 -10.52 23.37
CA THR A 122 22.84 -9.89 24.01
C THR A 122 22.44 -8.82 25.01
N TYR A 123 23.05 -8.87 26.20
CA TYR A 123 22.92 -7.82 27.23
C TYR A 123 24.00 -6.75 27.10
N ASP A 124 25.03 -7.02 26.32
CA ASP A 124 26.10 -6.06 26.07
C ASP A 124 25.61 -4.93 25.17
N SER A 125 25.68 -3.70 25.67
CA SER A 125 25.26 -2.50 24.92
C SER A 125 26.14 -2.20 23.70
N SER A 126 27.33 -2.78 23.64
CA SER A 126 28.29 -2.64 22.54
C SER A 126 28.06 -3.67 21.42
N ARG A 127 27.29 -4.73 21.68
CA ARG A 127 27.02 -5.82 20.73
C ARG A 127 25.59 -5.74 20.19
N VAL A 128 25.42 -6.32 19.02
CA VAL A 128 24.12 -6.44 18.32
C VAL A 128 23.67 -7.91 18.40
N PRO A 129 22.37 -8.21 18.56
CA PRO A 129 21.85 -9.56 18.44
C PRO A 129 22.19 -10.19 17.09
N GLY A 130 22.34 -11.52 17.05
CA GLY A 130 22.64 -12.23 15.82
C GLY A 130 22.43 -13.73 15.97
N ALA A 131 22.27 -14.45 14.85
CA ALA A 131 22.02 -15.89 14.90
C ALA A 131 22.74 -16.70 13.82
N LEU A 132 22.56 -16.39 12.53
CA LEU A 132 22.90 -17.30 11.44
C LEU A 132 24.25 -17.02 10.76
N ASP A 133 24.83 -15.86 10.97
CA ASP A 133 26.13 -15.45 10.37
C ASP A 133 26.23 -15.64 8.84
N MET A 134 25.10 -15.38 8.14
CA MET A 134 25.06 -15.51 6.67
C MET A 134 25.58 -14.26 5.94
N GLY A 135 25.91 -13.21 6.68
CA GLY A 135 26.42 -11.96 6.15
C GLY A 135 25.35 -11.06 5.53
N GLN A 136 25.76 -9.83 5.21
CA GLN A 136 24.84 -8.78 4.77
C GLN A 136 24.19 -9.06 3.41
N GLN A 137 24.90 -9.74 2.49
CA GLN A 137 24.35 -10.05 1.17
C GLN A 137 23.16 -11.01 1.25
N ALA A 138 23.26 -12.06 2.08
CA ALA A 138 22.15 -13.00 2.28
C ALA A 138 20.94 -12.30 2.95
N SER A 139 21.19 -11.48 3.95
CA SER A 139 20.16 -10.69 4.61
C SER A 139 19.45 -9.73 3.65
N THR A 140 20.21 -8.96 2.87
CA THR A 140 19.66 -8.05 1.87
C THR A 140 18.87 -8.81 0.79
N GLY A 141 19.38 -9.94 0.31
CA GLY A 141 18.70 -10.77 -0.69
C GLY A 141 17.35 -11.28 -0.18
N LEU A 142 17.31 -11.85 1.03
CA LEU A 142 16.09 -12.40 1.60
C LEU A 142 15.06 -11.32 2.00
N THR A 143 15.50 -10.17 2.50
CA THR A 143 14.60 -9.06 2.81
C THR A 143 14.01 -8.43 1.56
N LEU A 144 14.77 -8.28 0.48
CA LEU A 144 14.26 -7.87 -0.84
C LEU A 144 13.31 -8.92 -1.43
N PHE A 145 13.61 -10.23 -1.26
CA PHE A 145 12.68 -11.28 -1.66
C PHE A 145 11.37 -11.21 -0.88
N ASN A 146 11.43 -11.01 0.44
CA ASN A 146 10.24 -10.81 1.26
C ASN A 146 9.40 -9.61 0.76
N SER A 147 10.04 -8.49 0.47
CA SER A 147 9.37 -7.32 -0.10
C SER A 147 8.72 -7.65 -1.45
N PHE A 148 9.46 -8.25 -2.39
CA PHE A 148 8.92 -8.69 -3.68
C PHE A 148 7.67 -9.56 -3.49
N TRP A 149 7.78 -10.59 -2.63
CA TRP A 149 6.72 -11.57 -2.41
C TRP A 149 5.48 -10.95 -1.77
N SER A 150 5.68 -10.06 -0.77
CA SER A 150 4.61 -9.37 -0.06
C SER A 150 3.83 -8.35 -0.93
N TYR A 151 4.41 -7.90 -2.05
CA TYR A 151 3.74 -6.99 -2.98
C TYR A 151 3.14 -7.68 -4.21
N ILE A 152 3.60 -8.88 -4.57
CA ILE A 152 3.01 -9.63 -5.69
C ILE A 152 1.85 -10.51 -5.24
N MET A 153 1.91 -11.12 -4.06
CA MET A 153 0.89 -12.02 -3.53
C MET A 153 -0.47 -11.36 -3.29
N PRO A 154 -0.59 -10.08 -2.89
CA PRO A 154 -1.89 -9.40 -2.79
C PRO A 154 -2.69 -9.40 -4.08
N THR A 155 -2.02 -9.29 -5.24
CA THR A 155 -2.70 -9.37 -6.55
C THR A 155 -3.32 -10.75 -6.78
N ALA A 156 -2.59 -11.82 -6.43
CA ALA A 156 -3.12 -13.18 -6.50
C ALA A 156 -4.27 -13.40 -5.51
N GLY A 157 -4.13 -12.88 -4.28
CA GLY A 157 -5.16 -12.96 -3.24
C GLY A 157 -6.45 -12.25 -3.62
N ALA A 158 -6.36 -11.04 -4.18
CA ALA A 158 -7.51 -10.30 -4.69
C ALA A 158 -8.21 -11.07 -5.83
N PHE A 159 -7.44 -11.59 -6.79
CA PHE A 159 -7.99 -12.38 -7.89
C PHE A 159 -8.74 -13.63 -7.41
N VAL A 160 -8.16 -14.38 -6.46
CA VAL A 160 -8.81 -15.59 -5.89
C VAL A 160 -10.09 -15.22 -5.15
N ALA A 161 -10.10 -14.12 -4.42
CA ALA A 161 -11.26 -13.65 -3.68
C ALA A 161 -12.40 -13.22 -4.62
N ASP A 162 -12.08 -12.38 -5.60
CA ASP A 162 -13.10 -11.82 -6.51
C ASP A 162 -13.65 -12.86 -7.48
N GLN A 163 -12.81 -13.84 -7.90
CA GLN A 163 -13.19 -14.83 -8.90
C GLN A 163 -13.83 -16.11 -8.31
N TYR A 164 -13.35 -16.58 -7.14
CA TYR A 164 -13.70 -17.94 -6.67
C TYR A 164 -14.30 -18.01 -5.27
N LEU A 165 -13.58 -17.49 -4.25
CA LEU A 165 -13.86 -17.80 -2.85
C LEU A 165 -14.70 -16.77 -2.11
N GLY A 166 -14.68 -15.51 -2.58
CA GLY A 166 -15.15 -14.36 -1.80
C GLY A 166 -14.14 -13.94 -0.71
N ARG A 167 -14.21 -12.70 -0.29
CA ARG A 167 -13.20 -12.07 0.60
C ARG A 167 -13.04 -12.78 1.92
N PHE A 168 -14.13 -13.08 2.61
CA PHE A 168 -14.08 -13.72 3.94
C PHE A 168 -13.39 -15.09 3.93
N ARG A 169 -13.71 -15.96 2.95
CA ARG A 169 -13.07 -17.28 2.87
C ARG A 169 -11.61 -17.17 2.51
N THR A 170 -11.27 -16.28 1.58
CA THR A 170 -9.87 -16.02 1.20
C THR A 170 -9.06 -15.55 2.41
N ILE A 171 -9.59 -14.64 3.23
CA ILE A 171 -8.95 -14.20 4.47
C ILE A 171 -8.71 -15.38 5.42
N MET A 172 -9.69 -16.25 5.63
CA MET A 172 -9.54 -17.41 6.52
C MET A 172 -8.45 -18.38 6.07
N TYR A 173 -8.40 -18.71 4.78
CA TYR A 173 -7.33 -19.56 4.24
C TYR A 173 -5.96 -18.86 4.28
N SER A 174 -5.94 -17.57 4.05
CA SER A 174 -4.73 -16.76 4.11
C SER A 174 -4.15 -16.70 5.53
N ILE A 175 -5.00 -16.55 6.54
CA ILE A 175 -4.59 -16.60 7.95
C ILE A 175 -4.02 -17.98 8.30
N ALA A 176 -4.66 -19.06 7.86
CA ALA A 176 -4.15 -20.41 8.10
C ALA A 176 -2.76 -20.62 7.47
N ALA A 177 -2.56 -20.15 6.24
CA ALA A 177 -1.25 -20.21 5.57
C ALA A 177 -0.22 -19.33 6.30
N ALA A 178 -0.57 -18.10 6.68
CA ALA A 178 0.33 -17.21 7.41
C ALA A 178 0.73 -17.78 8.78
N LEU A 179 -0.21 -18.36 9.53
CA LEU A 179 0.08 -19.04 10.81
C LEU A 179 1.06 -20.20 10.62
N LEU A 180 0.87 -21.01 9.58
CA LEU A 180 1.82 -22.07 9.26
C LEU A 180 3.22 -21.50 8.99
N GLY A 181 3.30 -20.41 8.22
CA GLY A 181 4.56 -19.71 7.96
C GLY A 181 5.20 -19.18 9.24
N HIS A 182 4.43 -18.54 10.12
CA HIS A 182 4.92 -18.05 11.42
C HIS A 182 5.42 -19.19 12.31
N LEU A 183 4.72 -20.33 12.37
CA LEU A 183 5.18 -21.50 13.13
C LEU A 183 6.52 -22.02 12.62
N ILE A 184 6.71 -22.07 11.30
CA ILE A 184 7.97 -22.49 10.69
C ILE A 184 9.09 -21.47 11.03
N LEU A 185 8.79 -20.15 11.02
CA LEU A 185 9.74 -19.13 11.45
C LEU A 185 10.12 -19.30 12.93
N VAL A 186 9.18 -19.62 13.82
CA VAL A 186 9.49 -19.94 15.23
C VAL A 186 10.43 -21.13 15.32
N ILE A 187 10.15 -22.19 14.55
CA ILE A 187 11.02 -23.39 14.54
C ILE A 187 12.44 -23.03 14.08
N SER A 188 12.59 -22.15 13.06
CA SER A 188 13.90 -21.73 12.58
C SER A 188 14.73 -21.00 13.64
N ALA A 189 14.08 -20.42 14.65
CA ALA A 189 14.71 -19.63 15.70
C ALA A 189 14.90 -20.40 17.04
N ILE A 190 14.53 -21.67 17.10
CA ILE A 190 14.77 -22.51 18.28
C ILE A 190 16.28 -22.70 18.47
N PRO A 191 16.83 -22.63 19.71
CA PRO A 191 18.25 -22.74 19.98
C PRO A 191 18.93 -23.95 19.35
N SER A 192 18.29 -25.13 19.36
CA SER A 192 18.81 -26.35 18.72
C SER A 192 18.85 -26.27 17.18
N VAL A 193 18.01 -25.45 16.57
CA VAL A 193 17.99 -25.26 15.10
C VAL A 193 18.99 -24.18 14.68
N ILE A 194 19.07 -23.08 15.43
CA ILE A 194 20.06 -21.99 15.17
C ILE A 194 21.49 -22.53 15.21
N SER A 195 21.79 -23.53 16.06
CA SER A 195 23.12 -24.17 16.12
C SER A 195 23.54 -24.84 14.79
N HIS A 196 22.59 -24.99 13.84
CA HIS A 196 22.82 -25.50 12.50
C HIS A 196 22.39 -24.48 11.46
N PRO A 197 23.18 -23.42 11.17
CA PRO A 197 22.79 -22.27 10.38
C PRO A 197 22.17 -22.59 9.01
N GLN A 198 22.71 -23.61 8.31
CA GLN A 198 22.21 -24.04 6.99
C GLN A 198 20.78 -24.63 7.08
N GLY A 199 20.49 -25.39 8.14
CA GLY A 199 19.15 -25.89 8.39
C GLY A 199 18.17 -24.78 8.81
N ALA A 200 18.65 -23.87 9.66
CA ALA A 200 17.86 -22.73 10.13
C ALA A 200 17.47 -21.78 8.99
N ILE A 201 18.39 -21.44 8.08
CA ILE A 201 18.09 -20.57 6.93
C ILE A 201 17.14 -21.23 5.93
N ALA A 202 17.26 -22.54 5.72
CA ALA A 202 16.32 -23.28 4.87
C ALA A 202 14.91 -23.27 5.47
N CYS A 203 14.81 -23.56 6.78
CA CYS A 203 13.55 -23.49 7.51
C CYS A 203 12.95 -22.08 7.48
N PHE A 204 13.74 -21.05 7.74
CA PHE A 204 13.37 -19.64 7.65
C PHE A 204 12.83 -19.28 6.27
N SER A 205 13.53 -19.68 5.20
CA SER A 205 13.13 -19.37 3.81
C SER A 205 11.78 -20.00 3.44
N ILE A 206 11.53 -21.24 3.86
CA ILE A 206 10.23 -21.90 3.67
C ILE A 206 9.14 -21.17 4.45
N GLY A 207 9.41 -20.82 5.71
CA GLY A 207 8.49 -20.06 6.55
C GLY A 207 8.12 -18.71 5.93
N LEU A 208 9.12 -17.99 5.40
CA LEU A 208 8.95 -16.69 4.75
C LEU A 208 8.07 -16.79 3.48
N ILE A 209 8.28 -17.80 2.63
CA ILE A 209 7.46 -18.02 1.42
C ILE A 209 6.01 -18.27 1.80
N ILE A 210 5.77 -19.17 2.75
CA ILE A 210 4.41 -19.54 3.17
C ILE A 210 3.72 -18.37 3.89
N MET A 211 4.42 -17.68 4.78
CA MET A 211 3.93 -16.48 5.46
C MET A 211 3.51 -15.42 4.45
N GLY A 212 4.34 -15.14 3.43
CA GLY A 212 4.05 -14.13 2.44
C GLY A 212 2.84 -14.46 1.54
N VAL A 213 2.59 -15.74 1.23
CA VAL A 213 1.33 -16.17 0.56
C VAL A 213 0.13 -15.81 1.43
N GLY A 214 0.21 -16.12 2.73
CA GLY A 214 -0.87 -15.82 3.66
C GLY A 214 -1.10 -14.32 3.84
N THR A 215 -0.04 -13.57 4.14
CA THR A 215 -0.09 -12.11 4.30
C THR A 215 -0.64 -11.42 3.05
N GLY A 216 -0.21 -11.85 1.85
CA GLY A 216 -0.68 -11.27 0.60
C GLY A 216 -2.18 -11.48 0.37
N GLY A 217 -2.69 -12.69 0.60
CA GLY A 217 -4.11 -12.98 0.46
C GLY A 217 -4.97 -12.31 1.53
N PHE A 218 -4.45 -12.13 2.72
CA PHE A 218 -5.11 -11.39 3.80
C PHE A 218 -5.21 -9.89 3.46
N LYS A 219 -4.09 -9.26 3.18
CA LYS A 219 -3.91 -7.83 3.01
C LYS A 219 -4.81 -7.23 1.93
N SER A 220 -4.96 -7.90 0.79
CA SER A 220 -5.80 -7.43 -0.32
C SER A 220 -7.30 -7.47 -0.03
N ASN A 221 -7.74 -8.26 0.95
CA ASN A 221 -9.16 -8.55 1.17
C ASN A 221 -9.73 -7.97 2.46
N ILE A 222 -8.89 -7.66 3.45
CA ILE A 222 -9.35 -7.21 4.77
C ILE A 222 -9.91 -5.78 4.74
N SER A 223 -9.25 -4.88 4.01
CA SER A 223 -9.66 -3.49 3.84
C SER A 223 -11.01 -3.35 3.13
N PRO A 224 -11.29 -4.05 2.00
CA PRO A 224 -12.63 -4.07 1.47
C PRO A 224 -13.67 -4.73 2.40
N LEU A 225 -13.28 -5.80 3.13
CA LEU A 225 -14.20 -6.49 4.04
C LEU A 225 -14.69 -5.57 5.16
N ILE A 226 -13.83 -4.70 5.73
CA ILE A 226 -14.23 -3.77 6.77
C ILE A 226 -15.24 -2.72 6.26
N ALA A 227 -15.07 -2.25 5.04
CA ALA A 227 -15.99 -1.29 4.41
C ALA A 227 -17.35 -1.92 4.09
N GLU A 228 -17.36 -3.19 3.67
CA GLU A 228 -18.58 -3.93 3.36
C GLU A 228 -19.48 -4.16 4.59
N GLN A 229 -18.96 -4.02 5.82
CA GLN A 229 -19.78 -4.15 7.02
C GLN A 229 -20.79 -3.01 7.16
N TYR A 230 -20.53 -1.85 6.52
CA TYR A 230 -21.48 -0.75 6.44
C TYR A 230 -22.36 -0.92 5.20
N ARG A 231 -23.67 -1.16 5.43
CA ARG A 231 -24.60 -1.56 4.37
C ARG A 231 -25.38 -0.41 3.74
N GLU A 232 -25.36 0.77 4.37
CA GLU A 232 -26.10 1.90 3.85
C GLU A 232 -25.47 2.42 2.56
N GLU A 233 -26.23 2.39 1.47
CA GLU A 233 -25.76 2.85 0.15
C GLU A 233 -26.14 4.29 -0.14
N TYR A 234 -27.26 4.77 0.43
CA TYR A 234 -27.80 6.10 0.15
C TYR A 234 -27.81 6.99 1.39
N PRO A 235 -27.63 8.32 1.24
CA PRO A 235 -27.79 9.27 2.33
C PRO A 235 -29.25 9.27 2.83
N TYR A 236 -29.45 9.38 4.14
CA TYR A 236 -30.76 9.47 4.75
C TYR A 236 -30.80 10.53 5.84
N ILE A 237 -32.00 11.08 6.12
CA ILE A 237 -32.21 12.10 7.14
C ILE A 237 -32.37 11.44 8.50
N LYS A 238 -31.69 12.01 9.50
CA LYS A 238 -31.83 11.64 10.90
C LYS A 238 -31.97 12.91 11.75
N THR A 239 -32.91 12.89 12.69
CA THR A 239 -33.02 13.94 13.71
C THR A 239 -32.14 13.55 14.91
N LEU A 240 -31.20 14.41 15.28
CA LEU A 240 -30.35 14.26 16.44
C LEU A 240 -31.13 14.48 17.74
N ALA A 241 -30.56 14.09 18.89
CA ALA A 241 -31.15 14.37 20.20
C ALA A 241 -31.31 15.88 20.50
N SER A 242 -30.57 16.72 19.78
CA SER A 242 -30.69 18.19 19.82
C SER A 242 -31.91 18.74 19.05
N GLY A 243 -32.67 17.90 18.33
CA GLY A 243 -33.74 18.32 17.42
C GLY A 243 -33.25 18.75 16.03
N GLU A 244 -31.95 18.82 15.78
CA GLU A 244 -31.36 19.17 14.48
C GLU A 244 -31.57 18.05 13.47
N ARG A 245 -32.08 18.37 12.28
CA ARG A 245 -32.15 17.42 11.15
C ARG A 245 -30.81 17.42 10.42
N VAL A 246 -30.22 16.25 10.25
CA VAL A 246 -28.93 16.07 9.60
C VAL A 246 -29.01 14.96 8.56
N ILE A 247 -28.12 15.01 7.58
CA ILE A 247 -27.97 13.94 6.59
C ILE A 247 -26.89 12.99 7.08
N VAL A 248 -27.25 11.72 7.28
CA VAL A 248 -26.28 10.64 7.49
C VAL A 248 -25.73 10.23 6.13
N ASP A 249 -24.43 10.52 5.91
CA ASP A 249 -23.76 10.27 4.65
C ASP A 249 -22.92 9.00 4.72
N PRO A 250 -23.21 7.98 3.86
CA PRO A 250 -22.43 6.75 3.78
C PRO A 250 -20.94 6.98 3.49
N ALA A 251 -20.63 7.95 2.62
CA ALA A 251 -19.24 8.23 2.25
C ALA A 251 -18.43 8.72 3.45
N ILE A 252 -18.98 9.61 4.26
CA ILE A 252 -18.35 10.10 5.51
C ILE A 252 -18.19 8.97 6.52
N THR A 253 -19.15 8.05 6.58
CA THR A 253 -19.10 6.92 7.51
C THR A 253 -18.00 5.93 7.12
N ILE A 254 -17.94 5.56 5.83
CA ILE A 254 -16.90 4.68 5.29
C ILE A 254 -15.51 5.32 5.48
N GLN A 255 -15.38 6.62 5.22
CA GLN A 255 -14.15 7.35 5.45
C GLN A 255 -13.70 7.26 6.92
N ARG A 256 -14.63 7.40 7.87
CA ARG A 256 -14.31 7.26 9.31
C ARG A 256 -13.92 5.84 9.69
N ILE A 257 -14.56 4.83 9.09
CA ILE A 257 -14.17 3.42 9.25
C ILE A 257 -12.72 3.22 8.80
N TYR A 258 -12.34 3.75 7.65
CA TYR A 258 -10.96 3.66 7.14
C TYR A 258 -9.95 4.42 8.01
N LEU A 259 -10.33 5.55 8.61
CA LEU A 259 -9.47 6.26 9.56
C LEU A 259 -9.17 5.42 10.80
N TYR A 260 -10.17 4.75 11.36
CA TYR A 260 -9.96 3.85 12.51
C TYR A 260 -9.17 2.60 12.11
N TYR A 261 -9.46 2.02 10.95
CA TYR A 261 -8.69 0.92 10.39
C TYR A 261 -7.21 1.29 10.27
N TYR A 262 -6.92 2.44 9.69
CA TYR A 262 -5.56 2.93 9.53
C TYR A 262 -4.87 3.22 10.88
N LEU A 263 -5.60 3.74 11.84
CA LEU A 263 -5.09 3.93 13.19
C LEU A 263 -4.67 2.60 13.83
N THR A 264 -5.48 1.54 13.69
CA THR A 264 -5.15 0.21 14.21
C THR A 264 -3.95 -0.43 13.50
N VAL A 265 -3.81 -0.23 12.18
CA VAL A 265 -2.62 -0.63 11.42
C VAL A 265 -1.35 -0.03 12.03
N ASN A 266 -1.35 1.28 12.28
CA ASN A 266 -0.17 1.97 12.83
C ASN A 266 0.14 1.57 14.26
N ILE A 267 -0.86 1.43 15.11
CA ILE A 267 -0.67 0.96 16.48
C ILE A 267 -0.07 -0.44 16.46
N GLY A 268 -0.63 -1.36 15.66
CA GLY A 268 -0.12 -2.72 15.51
C GLY A 268 1.33 -2.75 15.01
N SER A 269 1.63 -1.98 13.97
CA SER A 269 2.97 -1.90 13.38
C SER A 269 4.02 -1.41 14.39
N ILE A 270 3.82 -0.24 14.99
CA ILE A 270 4.80 0.37 15.92
C ILE A 270 4.97 -0.53 17.16
N THR A 271 3.87 -0.97 17.76
CA THR A 271 3.95 -1.82 18.96
C THR A 271 4.62 -3.15 18.65
N GLY A 272 4.34 -3.76 17.50
CA GLY A 272 4.98 -5.00 17.05
C GLY A 272 6.48 -4.83 16.86
N GLN A 273 6.91 -3.84 16.08
CA GLN A 273 8.33 -3.60 15.83
C GLN A 273 9.10 -3.32 17.12
N VAL A 274 8.64 -2.36 17.92
CA VAL A 274 9.33 -1.98 19.17
C VAL A 274 9.42 -3.18 20.10
N SER A 275 8.33 -3.90 20.32
CA SER A 275 8.31 -5.04 21.25
C SER A 275 9.25 -6.16 20.80
N MET A 276 9.27 -6.48 19.49
CA MET A 276 10.06 -7.61 18.99
C MET A 276 11.54 -7.30 18.92
N VAL A 277 11.93 -6.07 18.65
CA VAL A 277 13.33 -5.64 18.70
C VAL A 277 13.90 -5.73 20.12
N TYR A 278 13.11 -5.38 21.14
CA TYR A 278 13.54 -5.58 22.53
C TYR A 278 13.50 -7.06 22.95
N ALA A 279 12.53 -7.85 22.49
CA ALA A 279 12.49 -9.29 22.72
C ALA A 279 13.72 -10.00 22.11
N GLU A 280 14.12 -9.65 20.90
CA GLU A 280 15.34 -10.10 20.22
C GLU A 280 16.56 -9.81 21.08
N ARG A 281 16.71 -8.58 21.52
CA ARG A 281 17.89 -8.13 22.24
C ARG A 281 18.09 -8.83 23.58
N TYR A 282 17.02 -8.96 24.37
CA TYR A 282 17.12 -9.43 25.76
C TYR A 282 16.77 -10.90 25.96
N VAL A 283 16.00 -11.52 25.07
CA VAL A 283 15.54 -12.91 25.23
C VAL A 283 16.01 -13.79 24.06
N GLY A 284 15.95 -13.24 22.83
CA GLY A 284 16.40 -13.93 21.62
C GLY A 284 15.33 -14.05 20.56
N PHE A 285 15.75 -14.53 19.38
CA PHE A 285 14.91 -14.57 18.18
C PHE A 285 13.69 -15.49 18.29
N TRP A 286 13.80 -16.59 19.07
CA TRP A 286 12.65 -17.48 19.28
C TRP A 286 11.44 -16.76 19.85
N LEU A 287 11.63 -15.84 20.81
CA LEU A 287 10.55 -15.07 21.40
C LEU A 287 10.02 -14.02 20.43
N SER A 288 10.91 -13.38 19.64
CA SER A 288 10.54 -12.39 18.65
C SER A 288 9.70 -12.95 17.51
N TYR A 289 9.75 -14.26 17.25
CA TYR A 289 8.86 -14.94 16.31
C TYR A 289 7.65 -15.58 16.98
N PHE A 290 7.81 -16.07 18.22
CA PHE A 290 6.74 -16.75 18.95
C PHE A 290 5.64 -15.79 19.44
N LEU A 291 6.01 -14.64 19.99
CA LEU A 291 5.05 -13.68 20.54
C LEU A 291 4.10 -13.11 19.47
N PRO A 292 4.59 -12.68 18.28
CA PRO A 292 3.73 -12.30 17.18
C PRO A 292 2.81 -13.44 16.74
N THR A 293 3.29 -14.67 16.70
CA THR A 293 2.49 -15.84 16.36
C THR A 293 1.34 -16.06 17.34
N CYS A 294 1.61 -15.90 18.65
CA CYS A 294 0.56 -15.99 19.68
C CYS A 294 -0.52 -14.91 19.51
N LEU A 295 -0.12 -13.68 19.22
CA LEU A 295 -1.10 -12.61 18.99
C LEU A 295 -1.89 -12.86 17.70
N PHE A 296 -1.23 -13.38 16.66
CA PHE A 296 -1.89 -13.67 15.40
C PHE A 296 -2.96 -14.78 15.50
N LEU A 297 -2.88 -15.66 16.48
CA LEU A 297 -3.92 -16.67 16.78
C LEU A 297 -5.28 -16.06 17.15
N TRP A 298 -5.32 -14.78 17.57
CA TRP A 298 -6.57 -14.08 17.79
C TRP A 298 -7.32 -13.80 16.47
N CYS A 299 -6.62 -13.67 15.34
CA CYS A 299 -7.25 -13.41 14.06
C CYS A 299 -8.28 -14.48 13.66
N PRO A 300 -7.92 -15.77 13.53
CA PRO A 300 -8.89 -16.80 13.19
C PRO A 300 -9.93 -16.99 14.29
N THR A 301 -9.56 -16.79 15.56
CA THR A 301 -10.46 -16.91 16.70
C THR A 301 -11.61 -15.90 16.60
N VAL A 302 -11.30 -14.62 16.45
CA VAL A 302 -12.30 -13.54 16.32
C VAL A 302 -13.17 -13.75 15.07
N LEU A 303 -12.56 -14.03 13.91
CA LEU A 303 -13.29 -14.25 12.67
C LEU A 303 -14.21 -15.47 12.75
N PHE A 304 -13.79 -16.53 13.41
CA PHE A 304 -14.60 -17.75 13.58
C PHE A 304 -15.83 -17.49 14.48
N PHE A 305 -15.65 -16.87 15.64
CA PHE A 305 -16.76 -16.57 16.55
C PHE A 305 -17.74 -15.55 15.96
N CYS A 306 -17.24 -14.58 15.21
CA CYS A 306 -18.07 -13.55 14.58
C CYS A 306 -18.57 -13.93 13.18
N ARG A 307 -18.26 -15.13 12.67
CA ARG A 307 -18.50 -15.55 11.27
C ARG A 307 -19.92 -15.34 10.75
N ASN A 308 -20.93 -15.51 11.59
CA ASN A 308 -22.34 -15.40 11.22
C ASN A 308 -22.87 -13.96 11.25
N LYS A 309 -22.07 -13.03 11.79
CA LYS A 309 -22.46 -11.62 11.94
C LYS A 309 -21.86 -10.73 10.86
N TYR A 310 -20.84 -11.23 10.12
CA TYR A 310 -20.26 -10.50 9.02
C TYR A 310 -21.13 -10.54 7.77
N TYR A 311 -21.31 -9.38 7.16
CA TYR A 311 -21.84 -9.29 5.81
C TYR A 311 -20.79 -9.78 4.82
N ARG A 312 -21.22 -10.59 3.85
CA ARG A 312 -20.33 -11.24 2.88
C ARG A 312 -20.86 -11.03 1.48
N VAL A 313 -20.11 -10.33 0.67
CA VAL A 313 -20.40 -10.16 -0.75
C VAL A 313 -20.01 -11.44 -1.50
N LYS A 314 -20.87 -11.90 -2.39
CA LYS A 314 -20.56 -13.05 -3.27
C LYS A 314 -19.51 -12.63 -4.30
N PRO A 315 -18.65 -13.57 -4.78
CA PRO A 315 -17.75 -13.31 -5.91
C PRO A 315 -18.54 -12.84 -7.13
N GLN A 316 -18.14 -11.72 -7.71
CA GLN A 316 -18.82 -11.12 -8.87
C GLN A 316 -17.98 -11.19 -10.16
N GLY A 317 -16.80 -11.81 -10.11
CA GLY A 317 -15.80 -11.79 -11.16
C GLY A 317 -14.71 -10.75 -10.93
N SER A 318 -13.62 -10.87 -11.64
CA SER A 318 -12.46 -10.00 -11.47
C SER A 318 -12.28 -9.07 -12.67
N VAL A 319 -12.30 -7.75 -12.42
CA VAL A 319 -11.96 -6.72 -13.43
C VAL A 319 -10.58 -6.98 -14.01
N TYR A 320 -9.63 -7.43 -13.15
CA TYR A 320 -8.29 -7.81 -13.60
C TYR A 320 -8.33 -8.91 -14.68
N GLY A 321 -9.16 -9.94 -14.46
CA GLY A 321 -9.30 -11.04 -15.40
C GLY A 321 -9.87 -10.58 -16.73
N GLN A 322 -10.89 -9.72 -16.71
CA GLN A 322 -11.50 -9.16 -17.92
C GLN A 322 -10.54 -8.22 -18.65
N ALA A 323 -9.90 -7.29 -17.94
CA ALA A 323 -8.92 -6.36 -18.53
C ALA A 323 -7.70 -7.10 -19.11
N PHE A 324 -7.22 -8.15 -18.45
CA PHE A 324 -6.11 -8.97 -18.95
C PHE A 324 -6.51 -9.77 -20.20
N ARG A 325 -7.71 -10.35 -20.22
CA ARG A 325 -8.25 -11.04 -21.43
C ARG A 325 -8.39 -10.06 -22.59
N LEU A 326 -8.89 -8.86 -22.33
CA LEU A 326 -9.01 -7.79 -23.33
C LEU A 326 -7.64 -7.39 -23.87
N TRP A 327 -6.66 -7.17 -22.99
CA TRP A 327 -5.30 -6.85 -23.37
C TRP A 327 -4.64 -7.97 -24.20
N LYS A 328 -4.82 -9.24 -23.78
CA LYS A 328 -4.35 -10.41 -24.54
C LYS A 328 -4.98 -10.47 -25.92
N LEU A 329 -6.27 -10.14 -26.03
CA LEU A 329 -6.97 -10.07 -27.32
C LEU A 329 -6.40 -8.96 -28.20
N ALA A 330 -6.15 -7.78 -27.65
CA ALA A 330 -5.54 -6.65 -28.36
C ALA A 330 -4.11 -6.94 -28.82
N MET A 331 -3.37 -7.76 -28.05
CA MET A 331 -2.02 -8.21 -28.41
C MET A 331 -2.02 -9.34 -29.45
N LYS A 332 -3.14 -10.03 -29.68
CA LYS A 332 -3.23 -11.13 -30.64
C LYS A 332 -2.89 -10.64 -32.06
N GLY A 333 -1.89 -11.26 -32.67
CA GLY A 333 -1.37 -10.88 -34.00
C GLY A 333 -0.38 -9.69 -34.00
N ARG A 334 -0.15 -9.05 -32.84
CA ARG A 334 0.83 -7.97 -32.70
C ARG A 334 2.12 -8.41 -32.00
N TRP A 335 2.14 -9.60 -31.42
CA TRP A 335 3.28 -10.11 -30.66
C TRP A 335 4.41 -10.51 -31.60
N SER A 336 5.58 -9.92 -31.42
CA SER A 336 6.80 -10.26 -32.15
C SER A 336 7.98 -10.18 -31.19
N LEU A 337 8.87 -11.17 -31.24
CA LEU A 337 10.14 -11.14 -30.53
C LEU A 337 11.10 -10.05 -31.06
N ASN A 338 10.79 -9.48 -32.22
CA ASN A 338 11.56 -8.39 -32.79
C ASN A 338 11.00 -7.03 -32.29
N PRO A 339 11.75 -6.27 -31.46
CA PRO A 339 11.28 -5.01 -30.90
C PRO A 339 10.92 -3.97 -31.97
N VAL A 340 11.56 -4.00 -33.14
CA VAL A 340 11.26 -3.09 -34.24
C VAL A 340 9.86 -3.35 -34.81
N ARG A 341 9.39 -4.60 -34.84
CA ARG A 341 8.04 -4.95 -35.30
C ARG A 341 6.97 -4.65 -34.25
N LEU A 342 7.30 -4.70 -32.95
CA LEU A 342 6.41 -4.28 -31.86
C LEU A 342 6.06 -2.78 -31.93
N PHE A 343 7.00 -1.96 -32.38
CA PHE A 343 6.82 -0.50 -32.57
C PHE A 343 6.31 -0.12 -33.96
N LYS A 344 6.27 -1.04 -34.94
CA LYS A 344 5.67 -0.77 -36.24
C LYS A 344 4.15 -0.63 -36.05
N ARG A 345 3.66 0.56 -36.30
CA ARG A 345 2.28 1.01 -36.18
C ARG A 345 1.39 0.15 -37.08
N ASN A 346 0.53 -0.67 -36.52
CA ASN A 346 -0.59 -1.28 -37.24
C ASN A 346 -1.61 -0.17 -37.58
N ASP A 347 -2.29 -0.27 -38.71
CA ASP A 347 -3.22 0.73 -39.24
C ASP A 347 -4.42 1.03 -38.34
N LYS A 348 -4.73 0.13 -37.36
CA LYS A 348 -5.79 0.34 -36.38
C LYS A 348 -5.24 0.67 -34.99
N PRO A 349 -5.78 1.66 -34.27
CA PRO A 349 -5.44 1.95 -32.89
C PRO A 349 -5.60 0.70 -32.01
N PHE A 350 -4.71 0.53 -31.01
CA PHE A 350 -4.60 -0.68 -30.21
C PHE A 350 -5.95 -1.08 -29.55
N TRP A 351 -6.62 -0.14 -28.93
CA TRP A 351 -7.86 -0.38 -28.20
C TRP A 351 -9.10 -0.39 -29.11
N GLU A 352 -9.11 0.38 -30.20
CA GLU A 352 -10.21 0.39 -31.17
C GLU A 352 -10.43 -0.97 -31.85
N SER A 353 -9.35 -1.75 -32.03
CA SER A 353 -9.44 -3.08 -32.67
C SER A 353 -10.15 -4.14 -31.84
N VAL A 354 -10.35 -3.90 -30.55
CA VAL A 354 -10.97 -4.86 -29.61
C VAL A 354 -12.27 -4.36 -29.00
N LYS A 355 -12.78 -3.22 -29.45
CA LYS A 355 -14.11 -2.76 -29.05
C LYS A 355 -15.19 -3.76 -29.49
N PRO A 356 -16.22 -4.00 -28.66
CA PRO A 356 -17.36 -4.84 -29.03
C PRO A 356 -17.97 -4.50 -30.39
N SER A 357 -18.12 -3.21 -30.70
CA SER A 357 -18.62 -2.73 -32.00
C SER A 357 -17.71 -3.09 -33.17
N ALA A 358 -16.39 -3.07 -32.98
CA ALA A 358 -15.42 -3.42 -34.01
C ALA A 358 -15.30 -4.92 -34.28
N LEU A 359 -15.62 -5.76 -33.30
CA LEU A 359 -15.60 -7.21 -33.41
C LEU A 359 -16.90 -7.79 -33.99
N GLY A 360 -18.02 -7.09 -33.86
CA GLY A 360 -19.33 -7.50 -34.40
C GLY A 360 -19.70 -8.94 -34.02
N PRO A 361 -20.07 -9.80 -35.01
CA PRO A 361 -20.47 -11.20 -34.78
C PRO A 361 -19.34 -12.08 -34.18
N ASN A 362 -18.08 -11.68 -34.32
CA ASN A 362 -16.91 -12.39 -33.80
C ASN A 362 -16.60 -12.06 -32.33
N ARG A 363 -17.53 -11.39 -31.66
CA ARG A 363 -17.41 -11.03 -30.23
C ARG A 363 -17.34 -12.28 -29.36
N PRO A 364 -16.30 -12.44 -28.48
CA PRO A 364 -16.23 -13.55 -27.53
C PRO A 364 -17.37 -13.49 -26.51
N GLN A 365 -17.93 -14.64 -26.12
CA GLN A 365 -19.04 -14.72 -25.14
C GLN A 365 -18.73 -14.11 -23.77
N TRP A 366 -17.46 -14.06 -23.35
CA TRP A 366 -17.03 -13.45 -22.09
C TRP A 366 -17.04 -11.91 -22.09
N MET A 367 -17.19 -11.30 -23.27
CA MET A 367 -17.18 -9.85 -23.44
C MET A 367 -18.61 -9.31 -23.27
N THR A 368 -19.00 -9.02 -22.04
CA THR A 368 -20.35 -8.54 -21.67
C THR A 368 -20.44 -7.02 -21.55
N PHE A 369 -19.32 -6.31 -21.66
CA PHE A 369 -19.19 -4.87 -21.51
C PHE A 369 -19.35 -4.13 -22.86
N ASP A 370 -19.49 -2.81 -22.78
CA ASP A 370 -19.63 -1.86 -23.89
C ASP A 370 -18.28 -1.32 -24.40
N ASP A 371 -18.32 -0.52 -25.47
CA ASP A 371 -17.13 0.14 -26.02
C ASP A 371 -16.52 1.15 -25.04
N GLU A 372 -17.35 1.82 -24.24
CA GLU A 372 -16.94 2.82 -23.24
C GLU A 372 -16.08 2.18 -22.15
N TRP A 373 -16.38 0.93 -21.76
CA TRP A 373 -15.57 0.18 -20.81
C TRP A 373 -14.16 -0.12 -21.36
N VAL A 374 -14.02 -0.39 -22.67
CA VAL A 374 -12.71 -0.55 -23.31
C VAL A 374 -11.92 0.76 -23.26
N ASP A 375 -12.59 1.89 -23.46
CA ASP A 375 -11.97 3.22 -23.33
C ASP A 375 -11.60 3.52 -21.88
N GLU A 376 -12.37 3.09 -20.90
CA GLU A 376 -12.03 3.18 -19.48
C GLU A 376 -10.77 2.37 -19.14
N VAL A 377 -10.65 1.12 -19.65
CA VAL A 377 -9.43 0.31 -19.48
C VAL A 377 -8.23 1.02 -20.09
N ALA A 378 -8.38 1.58 -21.28
CA ALA A 378 -7.32 2.34 -21.95
C ALA A 378 -6.88 3.57 -21.13
N ARG A 379 -7.84 4.32 -20.58
CA ARG A 379 -7.60 5.49 -19.71
C ARG A 379 -6.93 5.08 -18.39
N GLY A 380 -7.42 4.01 -17.74
CA GLY A 380 -6.83 3.47 -16.51
C GLY A 380 -5.37 3.08 -16.69
N LEU A 381 -5.06 2.35 -17.76
CA LEU A 381 -3.67 1.99 -18.08
C LEU A 381 -2.82 3.20 -18.48
N LYS A 382 -3.40 4.23 -19.11
CA LYS A 382 -2.71 5.48 -19.39
C LYS A 382 -2.38 6.25 -18.11
N ALA A 383 -3.27 6.23 -17.12
CA ALA A 383 -3.01 6.80 -15.80
C ALA A 383 -1.86 6.08 -15.08
N CYS A 384 -1.71 4.75 -15.26
CA CYS A 384 -0.61 3.97 -14.71
C CYS A 384 0.78 4.38 -15.24
N LYS A 385 0.85 5.16 -16.32
CA LYS A 385 2.14 5.65 -16.86
C LYS A 385 2.95 6.45 -15.83
N VAL A 386 2.28 7.09 -14.90
CA VAL A 386 2.91 7.81 -13.79
C VAL A 386 3.81 6.89 -12.96
N PHE A 387 3.46 5.62 -12.82
CA PHE A 387 4.22 4.65 -12.01
C PHE A 387 5.47 4.09 -12.70
N LEU A 388 5.70 4.36 -13.98
CA LEU A 388 6.79 3.76 -14.75
C LEU A 388 8.19 3.96 -14.13
N TRP A 389 8.41 5.10 -13.48
CA TRP A 389 9.68 5.46 -12.85
C TRP A 389 9.76 5.07 -11.36
N TYR A 390 8.66 4.62 -10.77
CA TYR A 390 8.57 4.29 -9.34
C TYR A 390 9.48 3.16 -8.88
N PRO A 391 9.85 2.17 -9.70
CA PRO A 391 10.85 1.19 -9.30
C PRO A 391 12.17 1.81 -8.83
N LEU A 392 12.58 2.93 -9.42
CA LEU A 392 13.81 3.63 -9.00
C LEU A 392 13.62 4.40 -7.67
N PHE A 393 12.42 4.92 -7.43
CA PHE A 393 12.05 5.52 -6.15
C PHE A 393 12.06 4.48 -5.02
N TRP A 394 11.37 3.37 -5.23
CA TRP A 394 11.27 2.30 -4.23
C TRP A 394 12.62 1.63 -3.97
N LEU A 395 13.54 1.62 -4.95
CA LEU A 395 14.89 1.10 -4.77
C LEU A 395 15.67 1.92 -3.72
N ALA A 396 15.53 3.25 -3.75
CA ALA A 396 16.12 4.13 -2.74
C ALA A 396 15.44 3.97 -1.38
N TYR A 397 14.13 3.88 -1.38
CA TYR A 397 13.33 3.77 -0.17
C TYR A 397 13.56 2.44 0.57
N ASN A 398 13.59 1.32 -0.15
CA ASN A 398 13.78 -0.01 0.44
C ASN A 398 15.15 -0.21 1.11
N GLN A 399 16.13 0.69 0.88
CA GLN A 399 17.41 0.65 1.61
C GLN A 399 17.23 0.81 3.13
N MET A 400 16.14 1.48 3.56
CA MET A 400 15.84 1.69 4.98
C MET A 400 15.57 0.40 5.74
N LEU A 401 15.06 -0.63 5.06
CA LEU A 401 14.63 -1.89 5.68
C LEU A 401 15.75 -2.94 5.77
N ASN A 402 16.87 -2.72 5.10
CA ASN A 402 17.96 -3.70 5.04
C ASN A 402 19.33 -3.04 5.28
N ASN A 403 19.93 -2.42 4.28
CA ASN A 403 21.29 -1.91 4.37
C ASN A 403 21.47 -0.81 5.43
N LEU A 404 20.48 0.06 5.66
CA LEU A 404 20.57 1.08 6.72
C LEU A 404 20.46 0.50 8.13
N THR A 405 19.70 -0.58 8.33
CA THR A 405 19.69 -1.33 9.60
C THR A 405 21.08 -1.94 9.87
N SER A 406 21.71 -2.51 8.86
CA SER A 406 23.09 -3.03 8.95
C SER A 406 24.11 -1.91 9.21
N GLN A 407 23.97 -0.74 8.57
CA GLN A 407 24.78 0.43 8.82
C GLN A 407 24.64 0.92 10.26
N ALA A 408 23.39 1.00 10.80
CA ALA A 408 23.12 1.38 12.17
C ALA A 408 23.88 0.51 13.18
N ALA A 409 23.97 -0.80 12.92
CA ALA A 409 24.66 -1.75 13.78
C ALA A 409 26.15 -1.45 13.93
N THR A 410 26.80 -0.87 12.90
CA THR A 410 28.25 -0.51 12.91
C THR A 410 28.54 0.85 13.55
N MET A 411 27.51 1.53 14.12
CA MET A 411 27.59 2.86 14.72
C MET A 411 27.50 2.78 16.25
N HIS A 412 27.80 3.90 16.92
CA HIS A 412 27.60 4.00 18.36
C HIS A 412 26.10 4.09 18.70
N LEU A 413 25.55 3.00 19.23
CA LEU A 413 24.12 2.84 19.48
C LEU A 413 23.63 3.60 20.74
N GLY A 414 24.49 3.84 21.72
CA GLY A 414 24.12 4.52 22.97
C GLY A 414 23.05 3.77 23.78
N GLY A 415 23.02 2.43 23.69
CA GLY A 415 22.04 1.57 24.39
C GLY A 415 20.73 1.30 23.64
N VAL A 416 20.54 1.93 22.48
CA VAL A 416 19.35 1.73 21.64
C VAL A 416 19.60 0.57 20.67
N PRO A 417 18.66 -0.36 20.43
CA PRO A 417 18.80 -1.38 19.39
C PRO A 417 18.91 -0.75 17.98
N ASN A 418 19.74 -1.32 17.10
CA ASN A 418 19.94 -0.81 15.74
C ASN A 418 18.64 -0.83 14.89
N ASP A 419 17.77 -1.81 15.08
CA ASP A 419 16.55 -1.98 14.28
C ASP A 419 15.45 -0.97 14.65
N ILE A 420 15.48 -0.39 15.87
CA ILE A 420 14.46 0.55 16.33
C ILE A 420 14.50 1.88 15.58
N ILE A 421 15.67 2.24 15.02
CA ILE A 421 15.87 3.50 14.28
C ILE A 421 14.96 3.58 13.06
N ASN A 422 14.57 2.46 12.47
CA ASN A 422 13.63 2.41 11.37
C ASN A 422 12.28 3.08 11.69
N ASN A 423 11.88 3.10 12.97
CA ASN A 423 10.63 3.74 13.42
C ASN A 423 10.68 5.28 13.37
N LEU A 424 11.82 5.88 13.10
CA LEU A 424 11.93 7.34 12.88
C LEU A 424 11.20 7.79 11.62
N ASN A 425 11.11 6.93 10.60
CA ASN A 425 10.40 7.30 9.38
C ASN A 425 8.88 7.43 9.61
N PRO A 426 8.15 6.43 10.16
CA PRO A 426 6.74 6.61 10.49
C PRO A 426 6.49 7.77 11.47
N LEU A 427 7.39 8.00 12.41
CA LEU A 427 7.29 9.15 13.30
C LEU A 427 7.40 10.48 12.51
N ALA A 428 8.33 10.55 11.57
CA ALA A 428 8.48 11.71 10.69
C ALA A 428 7.21 11.94 9.85
N LEU A 429 6.58 10.88 9.32
CA LEU A 429 5.31 10.98 8.58
C LEU A 429 4.19 11.58 9.44
N ILE A 430 3.99 11.06 10.67
CA ILE A 430 2.96 11.55 11.59
C ILE A 430 3.15 13.05 11.89
N ILE A 431 4.39 13.50 12.05
CA ILE A 431 4.69 14.90 12.35
C ILE A 431 4.61 15.77 11.08
N CYS A 432 5.16 15.30 9.97
CA CYS A 432 5.30 16.10 8.75
C CYS A 432 3.98 16.25 7.99
N ILE A 433 3.12 15.22 7.91
CA ILE A 433 1.86 15.29 7.15
C ILE A 433 1.01 16.51 7.57
N PRO A 434 0.68 16.74 8.85
CA PRO A 434 -0.08 17.93 9.26
C PRO A 434 0.63 19.24 8.96
N ILE A 435 1.97 19.28 9.04
CA ILE A 435 2.77 20.47 8.74
C ILE A 435 2.67 20.80 7.24
N PHE A 436 2.81 19.80 6.37
CA PHE A 436 2.69 19.99 4.93
C PHE A 436 1.30 20.44 4.53
N ASP A 437 0.27 19.79 5.07
CA ASP A 437 -1.13 20.08 4.72
C ASP A 437 -1.58 21.47 5.19
N ARG A 438 -1.28 21.84 6.43
CA ARG A 438 -1.81 23.09 7.03
C ARG A 438 -0.90 24.29 6.87
N VAL A 439 0.40 24.11 6.68
CA VAL A 439 1.38 25.20 6.66
C VAL A 439 2.07 25.32 5.31
N ILE A 440 2.71 24.24 4.82
CA ILE A 440 3.58 24.31 3.64
C ILE A 440 2.78 24.49 2.36
N TYR A 441 1.78 23.64 2.10
CA TYR A 441 0.98 23.74 0.88
C TYR A 441 0.16 25.05 0.80
N PRO A 442 -0.51 25.52 1.86
CA PRO A 442 -1.16 26.83 1.84
C PRO A 442 -0.14 27.98 1.69
N GLY A 443 1.00 27.92 2.36
CA GLY A 443 2.05 28.92 2.26
C GLY A 443 2.61 29.06 0.84
N LEU A 444 2.88 27.94 0.16
CA LEU A 444 3.32 27.95 -1.24
C LEU A 444 2.26 28.56 -2.18
N ARG A 445 0.97 28.28 -1.94
CA ARG A 445 -0.11 28.91 -2.71
C ARG A 445 -0.19 30.43 -2.48
N HIS A 446 -0.02 30.90 -1.25
CA HIS A 446 0.02 32.34 -0.94
C HIS A 446 1.21 33.03 -1.61
N LEU A 447 2.33 32.34 -1.80
CA LEU A 447 3.49 32.84 -2.54
C LEU A 447 3.30 32.77 -4.07
N GLY A 448 2.13 32.34 -4.57
CA GLY A 448 1.85 32.21 -5.99
C GLY A 448 2.49 30.99 -6.66
N PHE A 449 3.09 30.09 -5.89
CA PHE A 449 3.72 28.88 -6.41
C PHE A 449 2.71 27.74 -6.52
N ASN A 450 2.31 27.41 -7.75
CA ASN A 450 1.42 26.29 -8.01
C ASN A 450 2.20 24.96 -7.94
N PHE A 451 2.12 24.28 -6.78
CA PHE A 451 2.81 23.03 -6.52
C PHE A 451 1.92 21.84 -6.93
N THR A 452 1.86 21.59 -8.24
CA THR A 452 1.06 20.55 -8.89
C THR A 452 1.49 19.14 -8.45
N PRO A 453 0.63 18.11 -8.56
CA PRO A 453 0.97 16.73 -8.21
C PRO A 453 2.25 16.22 -8.89
N ILE A 454 2.44 16.51 -10.18
CA ILE A 454 3.64 16.09 -10.92
C ILE A 454 4.91 16.73 -10.35
N LYS A 455 4.86 18.02 -9.97
CA LYS A 455 5.99 18.69 -9.30
C LYS A 455 6.27 18.10 -7.93
N ARG A 456 5.21 17.77 -7.15
CA ARG A 456 5.35 17.14 -5.83
C ARG A 456 6.06 15.79 -5.96
N ILE A 457 5.60 14.94 -6.87
CA ILE A 457 6.20 13.62 -7.13
C ILE A 457 7.67 13.77 -7.52
N THR A 458 7.98 14.68 -8.46
CA THR A 458 9.37 14.94 -8.87
C THR A 458 10.24 15.36 -7.67
N CYS A 459 9.72 16.26 -6.83
CA CYS A 459 10.39 16.68 -5.61
C CYS A 459 10.62 15.49 -4.65
N GLY A 460 9.65 14.58 -4.55
CA GLY A 460 9.78 13.35 -3.76
C GLY A 460 10.96 12.47 -4.20
N PHE A 461 11.15 12.28 -5.50
CA PHE A 461 12.31 11.56 -6.03
C PHE A 461 13.64 12.27 -5.70
N VAL A 462 13.67 13.60 -5.81
CA VAL A 462 14.86 14.39 -5.46
C VAL A 462 15.19 14.24 -3.98
N VAL A 463 14.20 14.33 -3.10
CA VAL A 463 14.39 14.19 -1.65
C VAL A 463 14.84 12.77 -1.28
N ALA A 464 14.32 11.73 -1.98
CA ALA A 464 14.81 10.36 -1.82
C ALA A 464 16.30 10.24 -2.22
N GLY A 465 16.70 10.90 -3.31
CA GLY A 465 18.11 11.01 -3.70
C GLY A 465 18.97 11.70 -2.63
N CYS A 466 18.48 12.79 -2.05
CA CYS A 466 19.17 13.50 -0.94
C CYS A 466 19.29 12.62 0.31
N SER A 467 18.28 11.82 0.64
CA SER A 467 18.35 10.83 1.71
C SER A 467 19.48 9.82 1.48
N MET A 468 19.63 9.34 0.26
CA MET A 468 20.69 8.39 -0.11
C MET A 468 22.09 9.05 -0.17
N ILE A 469 22.19 10.35 -0.48
CA ILE A 469 23.45 11.12 -0.32
C ILE A 469 23.85 11.10 1.15
N ALA A 470 22.92 11.39 2.06
CA ALA A 470 23.20 11.36 3.50
C ALA A 470 23.69 9.96 3.94
N ALA A 471 23.03 8.89 3.45
CA ALA A 471 23.45 7.52 3.73
C ALA A 471 24.88 7.22 3.21
N THR A 472 25.20 7.68 2.00
CA THR A 472 26.54 7.55 1.39
C THR A 472 27.61 8.25 2.22
N VAL A 473 27.33 9.50 2.63
CA VAL A 473 28.26 10.31 3.44
C VAL A 473 28.49 9.68 4.81
N ILE A 474 27.42 9.25 5.49
CA ILE A 474 27.53 8.58 6.78
C ILE A 474 28.34 7.29 6.65
N GLN A 475 28.10 6.47 5.63
CA GLN A 475 28.87 5.24 5.41
C GLN A 475 30.34 5.52 5.15
N HIS A 476 30.66 6.56 4.38
CA HIS A 476 32.04 6.99 4.16
C HIS A 476 32.73 7.36 5.48
N TYR A 477 32.06 8.13 6.33
CA TYR A 477 32.62 8.51 7.62
C TYR A 477 32.72 7.33 8.60
N ILE A 478 31.82 6.34 8.54
CA ILE A 478 31.94 5.09 9.30
C ILE A 478 33.26 4.40 8.94
N TYR A 479 33.62 4.33 7.66
CA TYR A 479 34.86 3.72 7.21
C TYR A 479 36.11 4.55 7.59
N VAL A 480 36.02 5.88 7.53
CA VAL A 480 37.16 6.76 7.84
C VAL A 480 37.44 6.79 9.34
N LYS A 481 36.41 6.84 10.18
CA LYS A 481 36.53 6.98 11.65
C LYS A 481 36.46 5.63 12.38
N GLY A 482 36.04 4.59 11.71
CA GLY A 482 35.94 3.25 12.30
C GLY A 482 37.30 2.63 12.59
N PRO A 483 37.42 1.81 13.64
CA PRO A 483 38.68 1.23 14.06
C PRO A 483 39.29 0.25 13.06
N CYS A 484 38.49 -0.39 12.21
CA CYS A 484 38.93 -1.34 11.18
C CYS A 484 38.81 -0.77 9.75
N GLY A 485 38.64 0.54 9.59
CA GLY A 485 38.53 1.19 8.28
C GLY A 485 37.34 0.69 7.48
N LYS A 486 37.58 0.10 6.31
CA LYS A 486 36.53 -0.32 5.36
C LYS A 486 35.85 -1.65 5.71
N GLU A 487 36.27 -2.32 6.76
CA GLU A 487 35.76 -3.63 7.22
C GLU A 487 34.88 -3.44 8.47
N ALA A 488 33.89 -2.55 8.41
CA ALA A 488 33.09 -2.13 9.57
C ALA A 488 32.24 -3.28 10.15
N ASN A 489 31.63 -4.10 9.31
CA ASN A 489 30.84 -5.25 9.75
C ASN A 489 31.73 -6.33 10.38
N TYR A 490 32.85 -6.67 9.75
CA TYR A 490 33.82 -7.62 10.29
C TYR A 490 34.37 -7.15 11.65
N CYS A 491 34.65 -5.85 11.77
CA CYS A 491 35.13 -5.23 13.01
C CYS A 491 34.12 -5.36 14.16
N LEU A 492 32.84 -5.21 13.85
CA LEU A 492 31.76 -5.37 14.83
C LEU A 492 31.60 -6.86 15.21
N ASP A 493 31.55 -7.75 14.23
CA ASP A 493 31.24 -9.15 14.44
C ASP A 493 32.38 -9.88 15.16
N GLU A 494 33.66 -9.62 14.80
CA GLU A 494 34.82 -10.31 15.38
C GLU A 494 35.33 -9.64 16.66
N TYR A 495 35.43 -8.30 16.66
CA TYR A 495 36.07 -7.57 17.76
C TYR A 495 35.08 -6.81 18.66
N GLY A 496 33.78 -6.79 18.33
CA GLY A 496 32.78 -6.00 19.05
C GLY A 496 33.02 -4.48 18.98
N LYS A 497 33.82 -4.01 18.00
CA LYS A 497 34.19 -2.60 17.85
C LYS A 497 33.35 -1.94 16.76
N TYR A 498 32.87 -0.74 17.02
CA TYR A 498 32.02 0.04 16.14
C TYR A 498 32.59 1.45 15.92
N SER A 499 32.07 2.16 14.92
CA SER A 499 32.43 3.54 14.65
C SER A 499 31.97 4.48 15.79
N PRO A 500 32.77 5.53 16.15
CA PRO A 500 32.36 6.50 17.17
C PRO A 500 31.20 7.40 16.77
N ILE A 501 30.69 7.28 15.55
CA ILE A 501 29.57 8.07 15.03
C ILE A 501 28.27 7.59 15.68
N SER A 502 27.52 8.52 16.25
CA SER A 502 26.22 8.21 16.88
C SER A 502 25.18 7.76 15.83
N VAL A 503 24.42 6.71 16.15
CA VAL A 503 23.33 6.20 15.31
C VAL A 503 22.26 7.26 15.01
N TRP A 504 22.08 8.24 15.89
CA TRP A 504 21.14 9.34 15.69
C TRP A 504 21.47 10.23 14.47
N THR A 505 22.69 10.16 13.92
CA THR A 505 23.00 10.83 12.65
C THR A 505 22.19 10.25 11.47
N GLN A 506 21.73 9.00 11.57
CA GLN A 506 20.82 8.41 10.58
C GLN A 506 19.41 9.02 10.62
N ALA A 507 19.03 9.75 11.65
CA ALA A 507 17.70 10.37 11.74
C ALA A 507 17.38 11.24 10.52
N ILE A 508 18.40 11.94 9.97
CA ILE A 508 18.24 12.75 8.76
C ILE A 508 17.79 11.90 7.55
N ILE A 509 18.29 10.67 7.43
CA ILE A 509 17.95 9.76 6.33
C ILE A 509 16.47 9.40 6.41
N TYR A 510 16.02 9.01 7.60
CA TYR A 510 14.62 8.60 7.83
C TYR A 510 13.63 9.76 7.74
N ILE A 511 14.00 10.96 8.21
CA ILE A 511 13.18 12.17 8.07
C ILE A 511 13.03 12.55 6.58
N LEU A 512 14.14 12.59 5.84
CA LEU A 512 14.09 12.85 4.38
C LEU A 512 13.33 11.76 3.65
N GLY A 513 13.48 10.48 4.06
CA GLY A 513 12.70 9.36 3.56
C GLY A 513 11.19 9.57 3.74
N GLY A 514 10.75 9.94 4.94
CA GLY A 514 9.34 10.25 5.22
C GLY A 514 8.81 11.43 4.38
N ILE A 515 9.59 12.50 4.25
CA ILE A 515 9.23 13.64 3.39
C ILE A 515 9.14 13.20 1.92
N SER A 516 10.07 12.38 1.45
CA SER A 516 10.05 11.86 0.09
C SER A 516 8.80 11.01 -0.18
N GLU A 517 8.36 10.24 0.81
CA GLU A 517 7.15 9.42 0.75
C GLU A 517 5.89 10.28 0.66
N ILE A 518 5.77 11.34 1.46
CA ILE A 518 4.66 12.29 1.38
C ILE A 518 4.56 12.86 -0.04
N PHE A 519 5.67 13.27 -0.61
CA PHE A 519 5.67 13.90 -1.93
C PHE A 519 5.48 12.91 -3.07
N ALA A 520 6.12 11.75 -3.05
CA ALA A 520 6.04 10.80 -4.16
C ALA A 520 4.91 9.79 -3.96
N SER A 521 4.93 8.99 -2.90
CA SER A 521 4.03 7.85 -2.73
C SER A 521 2.57 8.30 -2.54
N ILE A 522 2.29 9.14 -1.55
CA ILE A 522 0.93 9.60 -1.24
C ILE A 522 0.35 10.36 -2.44
N THR A 523 1.12 11.31 -2.99
CA THR A 523 0.64 12.14 -4.13
C THR A 523 0.41 11.32 -5.39
N SER A 524 1.21 10.28 -5.66
CA SER A 524 1.02 9.45 -6.85
C SER A 524 -0.25 8.62 -6.81
N LEU A 525 -0.58 8.11 -5.64
CA LEU A 525 -1.79 7.33 -5.43
C LEU A 525 -3.02 8.22 -5.49
N GLU A 526 -2.96 9.40 -4.88
CA GLU A 526 -4.01 10.44 -5.01
C GLU A 526 -4.23 10.78 -6.49
N TYR A 527 -3.15 11.08 -7.22
CA TYR A 527 -3.20 11.42 -8.63
C TYR A 527 -3.80 10.29 -9.48
N ALA A 528 -3.28 9.07 -9.32
CA ALA A 528 -3.74 7.93 -10.09
C ALA A 528 -5.20 7.58 -9.77
N PHE A 529 -5.61 7.68 -8.49
CA PHE A 529 -6.97 7.44 -8.07
C PHE A 529 -7.96 8.47 -8.61
N THR A 530 -7.60 9.76 -8.64
CA THR A 530 -8.44 10.84 -9.17
C THR A 530 -8.57 10.79 -10.69
N LYS A 531 -7.51 10.36 -11.40
CA LYS A 531 -7.50 10.31 -12.88
C LYS A 531 -7.99 8.97 -13.44
N ALA A 532 -8.05 7.92 -12.63
CA ALA A 532 -8.57 6.63 -13.06
C ALA A 532 -10.10 6.60 -13.05
N PRO A 533 -10.74 6.04 -14.10
CA PRO A 533 -12.17 5.73 -14.08
C PRO A 533 -12.54 4.87 -12.85
N LYS A 534 -13.74 5.05 -12.30
CA LYS A 534 -14.16 4.37 -11.05
C LYS A 534 -13.95 2.84 -11.12
N ASN A 535 -14.28 2.24 -12.26
CA ASN A 535 -14.15 0.80 -12.47
C ASN A 535 -12.68 0.32 -12.58
N MET A 536 -11.74 1.22 -12.87
CA MET A 536 -10.32 0.89 -13.09
C MET A 536 -9.41 1.22 -11.90
N ARG A 537 -9.94 1.78 -10.82
CA ARG A 537 -9.15 2.20 -9.64
C ARG A 537 -8.38 1.04 -9.02
N SER A 538 -8.99 -0.16 -8.97
CA SER A 538 -8.34 -1.37 -8.46
C SER A 538 -7.12 -1.78 -9.31
N ILE A 539 -7.24 -1.71 -10.65
CA ILE A 539 -6.13 -2.01 -11.56
C ILE A 539 -4.97 -1.04 -11.34
N VAL A 540 -5.27 0.25 -11.24
CA VAL A 540 -4.27 1.29 -10.99
C VAL A 540 -3.53 1.04 -9.68
N GLN A 541 -4.25 0.66 -8.63
CA GLN A 541 -3.67 0.30 -7.34
C GLN A 541 -2.77 -0.95 -7.44
N ALA A 542 -3.22 -1.99 -8.16
CA ALA A 542 -2.41 -3.18 -8.36
C ALA A 542 -1.10 -2.88 -9.11
N VAL A 543 -1.15 -2.00 -10.13
CA VAL A 543 0.06 -1.57 -10.85
C VAL A 543 1.00 -0.81 -9.92
N ALA A 544 0.49 0.06 -9.05
CA ALA A 544 1.30 0.77 -8.06
C ALA A 544 2.04 -0.19 -7.12
N LEU A 545 1.33 -1.19 -6.58
CA LEU A 545 1.92 -2.24 -5.73
C LEU A 545 2.95 -3.08 -6.52
N PHE A 546 2.63 -3.43 -7.76
CA PHE A 546 3.54 -4.19 -8.62
C PHE A 546 4.86 -3.44 -8.87
N MET A 547 4.86 -2.11 -8.93
CA MET A 547 6.09 -1.34 -9.11
C MET A 547 7.04 -1.45 -7.91
N ASN A 548 6.53 -1.65 -6.69
CA ASN A 548 7.37 -1.93 -5.53
C ASN A 548 7.96 -3.36 -5.60
N ALA A 549 7.14 -4.36 -5.96
CA ALA A 549 7.65 -5.70 -6.22
C ALA A 549 8.74 -5.69 -7.31
N PHE A 550 8.51 -4.96 -8.40
CA PHE A 550 9.48 -4.82 -9.49
C PHE A 550 10.77 -4.12 -9.03
N SER A 551 10.67 -3.11 -8.17
CA SER A 551 11.83 -2.47 -7.55
C SER A 551 12.65 -3.46 -6.71
N SER A 552 11.99 -4.29 -5.91
CA SER A 552 12.67 -5.30 -5.09
C SER A 552 13.37 -6.34 -5.95
N ALA A 553 12.77 -6.73 -7.09
CA ALA A 553 13.41 -7.60 -8.08
C ALA A 553 14.65 -6.95 -8.73
N ILE A 554 14.59 -5.66 -9.07
CA ILE A 554 15.76 -4.89 -9.54
C ILE A 554 16.83 -4.83 -8.44
N GLY A 555 16.41 -4.63 -7.19
CA GLY A 555 17.29 -4.58 -6.02
C GLY A 555 18.15 -5.84 -5.86
N GLN A 556 17.64 -7.01 -6.26
CA GLN A 556 18.43 -8.27 -6.25
C GLN A 556 19.70 -8.18 -7.12
N ALA A 557 19.67 -7.41 -8.21
CA ALA A 557 20.86 -7.22 -9.03
C ALA A 557 21.98 -6.44 -8.31
N PHE A 558 21.64 -5.65 -7.30
CA PHE A 558 22.57 -4.85 -6.51
C PHE A 558 23.01 -5.50 -5.20
N VAL A 559 22.49 -6.67 -4.85
CA VAL A 559 22.87 -7.41 -3.63
C VAL A 559 24.38 -7.64 -3.57
N GLY A 560 25.05 -7.81 -4.71
CA GLY A 560 26.51 -7.91 -4.78
C GLY A 560 27.26 -6.72 -4.19
N LEU A 561 26.65 -5.53 -4.17
CA LEU A 561 27.20 -4.30 -3.56
C LEU A 561 26.89 -4.18 -2.06
N SER A 562 26.02 -5.02 -1.50
CA SER A 562 25.59 -4.97 -0.10
C SER A 562 26.58 -5.73 0.80
N LYS A 563 27.85 -5.35 0.75
CA LYS A 563 28.92 -5.85 1.62
C LYS A 563 30.03 -4.81 1.76
N ASP A 564 30.81 -4.90 2.84
CA ASP A 564 32.04 -4.13 2.95
C ASP A 564 33.07 -4.59 1.90
N PRO A 565 33.83 -3.69 1.29
CA PRO A 565 33.83 -2.22 1.43
C PRO A 565 32.88 -1.51 0.44
N LEU A 566 31.94 -2.21 -0.22
CA LEU A 566 31.19 -1.73 -1.38
C LEU A 566 29.92 -0.92 -1.01
N LEU A 567 29.55 -0.83 0.27
CA LEU A 567 28.32 -0.15 0.71
C LEU A 567 28.25 1.32 0.30
N VAL A 568 29.35 2.06 0.30
CA VAL A 568 29.39 3.44 -0.19
C VAL A 568 28.97 3.49 -1.66
N TYR A 569 29.46 2.58 -2.48
CA TYR A 569 29.09 2.49 -3.89
C TYR A 569 27.63 2.06 -4.07
N ASN A 570 27.12 1.16 -3.22
CA ASN A 570 25.72 0.77 -3.24
C ASN A 570 24.80 1.99 -3.05
N TYR A 571 25.02 2.77 -1.99
CA TYR A 571 24.22 3.98 -1.74
C TYR A 571 24.42 5.04 -2.83
N MET A 572 25.62 5.18 -3.38
CA MET A 572 25.90 6.12 -4.47
C MET A 572 25.16 5.74 -5.77
N VAL A 573 25.17 4.45 -6.14
CA VAL A 573 24.42 3.95 -7.31
C VAL A 573 22.92 4.21 -7.14
N VAL A 574 22.38 3.89 -5.97
CA VAL A 574 20.97 4.12 -5.67
C VAL A 574 20.63 5.61 -5.70
N THR A 575 21.52 6.48 -5.21
CA THR A 575 21.41 7.95 -5.33
C THR A 575 21.28 8.38 -6.79
N ILE A 576 22.20 7.92 -7.64
CA ILE A 576 22.20 8.26 -9.08
C ILE A 576 20.89 7.80 -9.72
N LEU A 577 20.44 6.57 -9.43
CA LEU A 577 19.20 6.02 -9.98
C LEU A 577 17.97 6.81 -9.51
N ALA A 578 17.94 7.31 -8.27
CA ALA A 578 16.86 8.16 -7.77
C ALA A 578 16.79 9.49 -8.55
N PHE A 579 17.93 10.14 -8.82
CA PHE A 579 17.96 11.36 -9.62
C PHE A 579 17.64 11.10 -11.10
N VAL A 580 18.11 9.99 -11.68
CA VAL A 580 17.71 9.57 -13.04
C VAL A 580 16.19 9.36 -13.08
N GLY A 581 15.62 8.72 -12.04
CA GLY A 581 14.18 8.58 -11.87
C GLY A 581 13.45 9.92 -11.81
N ALA A 582 13.98 10.91 -11.08
CA ALA A 582 13.42 12.26 -10.97
C ALA A 582 13.38 12.97 -12.35
N ILE A 583 14.49 12.93 -13.07
CA ILE A 583 14.61 13.54 -14.41
C ILE A 583 13.68 12.81 -15.40
N GLY A 584 13.73 11.49 -15.43
CA GLY A 584 12.92 10.67 -16.32
C GLY A 584 11.42 10.85 -16.06
N PHE A 585 11.02 10.89 -14.78
CA PHE A 585 9.65 11.15 -14.37
C PHE A 585 9.18 12.53 -14.86
N TRP A 586 9.96 13.58 -14.60
CA TRP A 586 9.64 14.93 -15.02
C TRP A 586 9.50 15.02 -16.55
N LEU A 587 10.50 14.56 -17.30
CA LEU A 587 10.50 14.61 -18.77
C LEU A 587 9.33 13.82 -19.38
N SER A 588 8.93 12.71 -18.77
CA SER A 588 7.83 11.87 -19.25
C SER A 588 6.46 12.47 -18.98
N ASN A 589 6.30 13.24 -17.88
CA ASN A 589 5.00 13.64 -17.37
C ASN A 589 4.74 15.16 -17.34
N TYR A 590 5.73 16.03 -17.69
CA TYR A 590 5.54 17.49 -17.64
C TYR A 590 4.41 17.99 -18.58
N LYS A 591 4.16 17.29 -19.71
CA LYS A 591 3.03 17.62 -20.60
C LYS A 591 1.68 17.24 -20.00
N LEU A 592 1.66 16.24 -19.15
CA LEU A 592 0.46 15.78 -18.45
C LEU A 592 0.00 16.80 -17.39
N ASP A 593 0.97 17.48 -16.77
CA ASP A 593 0.76 18.56 -15.81
C ASP A 593 -0.03 19.75 -16.40
N ARG A 594 0.16 20.03 -17.69
CA ARG A 594 -0.53 21.10 -18.41
C ARG A 594 -1.96 20.75 -18.85
N ARG A 595 -2.34 19.47 -18.85
CA ARG A 595 -3.65 18.97 -19.31
C ARG A 595 -4.48 18.39 -18.14
N GLU A 596 -4.15 18.76 -16.94
CA GLU A 596 -4.77 18.20 -15.76
C GLU A 596 -6.29 18.41 -15.73
N ASP A 597 -6.76 19.61 -16.11
CA ASP A 597 -8.18 19.97 -16.12
C ASP A 597 -8.99 19.22 -17.20
N GLU A 598 -8.39 18.88 -18.33
CA GLU A 598 -9.06 18.15 -19.41
C GLU A 598 -9.37 16.69 -19.01
N LEU A 599 -8.52 16.07 -18.18
CA LEU A 599 -8.65 14.67 -17.77
C LEU A 599 -9.73 14.45 -16.70
N ASN A 600 -10.15 15.52 -16.00
CA ASN A 600 -11.17 15.46 -14.95
C ASN A 600 -12.59 15.39 -15.52
N ASN A 601 -12.82 15.81 -16.78
CA ASN A 601 -14.14 16.02 -17.38
C ASN A 601 -14.53 14.95 -18.42
N LEU A 602 -13.90 13.78 -18.40
CA LEU A 602 -14.19 12.72 -19.38
C LEU A 602 -15.43 11.88 -19.00
N PRO A 603 -16.25 11.46 -19.99
CA PRO A 603 -17.45 10.65 -19.74
C PRO A 603 -17.09 9.30 -19.09
N GLN A 604 -18.00 8.78 -18.25
CA GLN A 604 -17.87 7.48 -17.58
C GLN A 604 -18.82 6.47 -18.24
N SER A 605 -18.40 5.18 -18.29
CA SER A 605 -19.25 4.09 -18.77
C SER A 605 -20.46 3.90 -17.84
N LYS A 606 -21.59 3.56 -18.43
CA LYS A 606 -22.80 3.11 -17.74
C LYS A 606 -22.70 1.67 -17.22
N TYR A 607 -21.68 0.94 -17.68
CA TYR A 607 -21.44 -0.42 -17.21
C TYR A 607 -20.96 -0.42 -15.77
N THR A 608 -21.70 -1.11 -14.90
CA THR A 608 -21.30 -1.38 -13.53
C THR A 608 -21.03 -2.86 -13.37
N GLU A 609 -19.86 -3.20 -12.82
CA GLU A 609 -19.45 -4.60 -12.58
C GLU A 609 -20.45 -5.36 -11.69
N LYS A 610 -21.19 -4.63 -10.84
CA LYS A 610 -22.20 -5.22 -9.93
C LYS A 610 -23.36 -5.92 -10.63
N SER A 611 -23.75 -5.49 -11.82
CA SER A 611 -24.91 -6.05 -12.53
C SER A 611 -24.53 -6.98 -13.69
N GLY A 612 -23.32 -6.89 -14.21
CA GLY A 612 -22.95 -7.57 -15.47
C GLY A 612 -23.79 -7.15 -16.69
N VAL A 613 -24.63 -6.12 -16.52
CA VAL A 613 -25.63 -5.64 -17.48
C VAL A 613 -25.52 -4.13 -17.56
N SER A 614 -25.69 -3.54 -18.72
CA SER A 614 -25.77 -2.08 -18.85
C SER A 614 -27.02 -1.54 -18.14
N LEU A 615 -26.98 -0.34 -17.61
CA LEU A 615 -28.15 0.31 -16.98
C LEU A 615 -29.34 0.40 -17.95
N ASP A 616 -29.07 0.48 -19.25
CA ASP A 616 -30.12 0.49 -20.29
C ASP A 616 -30.78 -0.89 -20.46
N GLU A 617 -30.04 -2.01 -20.29
CA GLU A 617 -30.62 -3.36 -20.28
C GLU A 617 -31.38 -3.66 -18.98
N GLU A 618 -30.99 -3.08 -17.87
CA GLU A 618 -31.71 -3.21 -16.59
C GLU A 618 -33.02 -2.44 -16.62
N ASN A 619 -33.05 -1.25 -17.22
CA ASN A 619 -34.28 -0.46 -17.43
C ASN A 619 -35.22 -1.07 -18.47
N ALA A 620 -34.71 -1.85 -19.44
CA ALA A 620 -35.52 -2.57 -20.42
C ALA A 620 -36.13 -3.86 -19.84
N ARG A 621 -35.64 -4.37 -18.71
CA ARG A 621 -36.14 -5.56 -18.01
C ARG A 621 -37.11 -5.23 -16.86
N LYS A 622 -37.25 -3.96 -16.48
CA LYS A 622 -38.29 -3.44 -15.59
C LYS A 622 -39.46 -2.92 -16.39
#